data_6ecaf68629ac7b42a23fa102aebfd49f
#
_entry.id   6ecaf68629ac7b42a23fa102aebfd49f
#
_cell.length_a   1.000
_cell.length_b   1.000
_cell.length_c   1.000
_cell.angle_alpha   90.00
_cell.angle_beta   90.00
_cell.angle_gamma   90.00
#
_symmetry.space_group_name_H-M   'P 1'
#
loop_
_entity.id
_entity.type
_entity.pdbx_description
1 polymer ?
#
loop_
_entity_poly.entity_id
_entity_poly.type
_entity_poly.pdbx_seq_one_letter_code
_entity_poly.pdbx_strand_id
1 'polypeptide(L)'
;MLTVDYRVAPEHAYPAALEDVIHAYQWLIKEKHYRPGQVVVAGDSAGGGLALALCLYLRDHGLPQPAGLVLMSPWADLTCGGDSYEFNFENDPLFGNSRESMLYNSAYIGQADPREPYMSPVFGDFRGLPPMLLQAGSHEMLLSDALEVAQNARLAGVKRRISVYEGMFHVFQMSMDLVPESREAWDEVARFMQIVYKIDRRPTGQIVKKVKRRKRQGTN
;
A
#
# COMPACT_ATOMS: atom_id res chain seq x y z
N MET A 1 -4.18 -1.86 14.53
CA MET A 1 -3.21 -1.95 13.43
C MET A 1 -2.15 -2.98 13.82
N LEU A 2 -1.72 -3.83 12.89
CA LEU A 2 -0.59 -4.74 13.02
C LEU A 2 0.46 -4.31 11.99
N THR A 3 1.70 -4.18 12.40
CA THR A 3 2.87 -4.02 11.53
C THR A 3 3.67 -5.31 11.54
N VAL A 4 4.21 -5.70 10.39
CA VAL A 4 4.99 -6.93 10.25
C VAL A 4 6.45 -6.54 10.13
N ASP A 5 7.27 -7.03 11.05
CA ASP A 5 8.73 -6.92 11.01
C ASP A 5 9.26 -8.13 10.21
N TYR A 6 9.19 -8.01 8.88
CA TYR A 6 9.60 -9.07 7.96
C TYR A 6 11.12 -9.03 7.71
N ARG A 7 11.69 -10.18 7.43
CA ARG A 7 13.11 -10.34 7.09
C ARG A 7 13.46 -9.54 5.84
N VAL A 8 14.60 -8.85 5.86
CA VAL A 8 15.05 -7.94 4.80
C VAL A 8 16.37 -8.37 4.17
N ALA A 9 16.56 -7.99 2.92
CA ALA A 9 17.83 -8.11 2.22
C ALA A 9 18.84 -7.07 2.76
N PRO A 10 20.16 -7.34 2.67
CA PRO A 10 20.79 -8.48 1.98
C PRO A 10 20.82 -9.78 2.76
N GLU A 11 20.56 -9.77 4.08
CA GLU A 11 20.65 -10.96 4.94
C GLU A 11 19.63 -12.02 4.52
N HIS A 12 18.47 -11.58 4.06
CA HIS A 12 17.36 -12.44 3.65
C HIS A 12 16.76 -11.97 2.32
N ALA A 13 17.29 -12.49 1.22
CA ALA A 13 16.76 -12.24 -0.11
C ALA A 13 15.38 -12.90 -0.31
N TYR A 14 14.76 -12.69 -1.47
CA TYR A 14 13.53 -13.37 -1.88
C TYR A 14 13.69 -14.91 -1.72
N PRO A 15 12.65 -15.61 -1.19
CA PRO A 15 11.30 -15.14 -0.87
C PRO A 15 11.05 -14.82 0.62
N ALA A 16 12.07 -14.58 1.45
CA ALA A 16 11.93 -14.52 2.90
C ALA A 16 10.85 -13.55 3.40
N ALA A 17 10.85 -12.30 2.89
CA ALA A 17 9.84 -11.31 3.26
C ALA A 17 8.41 -11.75 2.89
N LEU A 18 8.25 -12.38 1.74
CA LEU A 18 6.95 -12.89 1.30
C LEU A 18 6.44 -14.01 2.23
N GLU A 19 7.29 -14.94 2.62
CA GLU A 19 6.94 -15.98 3.59
C GLU A 19 6.46 -15.38 4.92
N ASP A 20 7.15 -14.36 5.41
CA ASP A 20 6.82 -13.74 6.69
C ASP A 20 5.44 -13.04 6.65
N VAL A 21 5.12 -12.32 5.58
CA VAL A 21 3.81 -11.67 5.47
C VAL A 21 2.68 -12.66 5.21
N ILE A 22 2.95 -13.77 4.52
CA ILE A 22 2.01 -14.90 4.37
C ILE A 22 1.70 -15.49 5.75
N HIS A 23 2.73 -15.79 6.54
CA HIS A 23 2.55 -16.31 7.90
C HIS A 23 1.79 -15.34 8.80
N ALA A 24 2.12 -14.05 8.75
CA ALA A 24 1.42 -13.01 9.50
C ALA A 24 -0.07 -12.92 9.13
N TYR A 25 -0.39 -12.96 7.84
CA TYR A 25 -1.78 -12.96 7.37
C TYR A 25 -2.53 -14.22 7.83
N GLN A 26 -1.92 -15.41 7.65
CA GLN A 26 -2.52 -16.66 8.09
C GLN A 26 -2.74 -16.70 9.60
N TRP A 27 -1.81 -16.16 10.39
CA TRP A 27 -1.95 -16.04 11.83
C TRP A 27 -3.15 -15.16 12.23
N LEU A 28 -3.35 -14.01 11.54
CA LEU A 28 -4.53 -13.17 11.77
C LEU A 28 -5.83 -13.93 11.54
N ILE A 29 -5.90 -14.73 10.48
CA ILE A 29 -7.12 -15.44 10.09
C ILE A 29 -7.34 -16.69 10.95
N LYS A 30 -6.29 -17.51 11.17
CA LYS A 30 -6.40 -18.82 11.81
C LYS A 30 -6.35 -18.72 13.34
N GLU A 31 -5.39 -17.92 13.86
CA GLU A 31 -5.13 -17.87 15.31
C GLU A 31 -5.87 -16.70 16.00
N LYS A 32 -5.95 -15.55 15.34
CA LYS A 32 -6.67 -14.40 15.86
C LYS A 32 -8.14 -14.34 15.42
N HIS A 33 -8.56 -15.26 14.56
CA HIS A 33 -9.93 -15.43 14.08
C HIS A 33 -10.56 -14.18 13.44
N TYR A 34 -9.74 -13.29 12.86
CA TYR A 34 -10.26 -12.21 12.03
C TYR A 34 -10.86 -12.79 10.75
N ARG A 35 -12.03 -12.31 10.37
CA ARG A 35 -12.58 -12.63 9.05
C ARG A 35 -11.78 -11.89 7.97
N PRO A 36 -11.49 -12.50 6.81
CA PRO A 36 -10.75 -11.85 5.71
C PRO A 36 -11.31 -10.48 5.33
N GLY A 37 -12.65 -10.34 5.29
CA GLY A 37 -13.33 -9.07 5.05
C GLY A 37 -13.17 -7.99 6.16
N GLN A 38 -12.46 -8.29 7.24
CA GLN A 38 -12.10 -7.35 8.31
C GLN A 38 -10.64 -6.91 8.24
N VAL A 39 -9.88 -7.42 7.27
CA VAL A 39 -8.46 -7.11 7.11
C VAL A 39 -8.26 -6.29 5.83
N VAL A 40 -7.65 -5.13 5.95
CA VAL A 40 -7.08 -4.38 4.83
C VAL A 40 -5.57 -4.50 4.96
N VAL A 41 -4.91 -4.84 3.87
CA VAL A 41 -3.45 -4.86 3.79
C VAL A 41 -2.99 -3.54 3.19
N ALA A 42 -2.01 -2.91 3.83
CA ALA A 42 -1.43 -1.67 3.37
C ALA A 42 0.09 -1.79 3.31
N GLY A 43 0.70 -1.14 2.34
CA GLY A 43 2.14 -1.08 2.20
C GLY A 43 2.57 0.11 1.36
N ASP A 44 3.74 0.64 1.69
CA ASP A 44 4.41 1.69 0.96
C ASP A 44 5.68 1.14 0.30
N SER A 45 6.07 1.68 -0.85
CA SER A 45 7.31 1.33 -1.53
C SER A 45 7.44 -0.19 -1.76
N ALA A 46 8.54 -0.80 -1.33
CA ALA A 46 8.74 -2.25 -1.33
C ALA A 46 7.63 -3.01 -0.58
N GLY A 47 7.11 -2.43 0.53
CA GLY A 47 5.96 -2.98 1.25
C GLY A 47 4.67 -2.97 0.44
N GLY A 48 4.50 -2.02 -0.48
CA GLY A 48 3.38 -1.98 -1.44
C GLY A 48 3.47 -3.13 -2.45
N GLY A 49 4.65 -3.37 -3.01
CA GLY A 49 4.93 -4.54 -3.86
C GLY A 49 4.67 -5.85 -3.11
N LEU A 50 5.17 -5.95 -1.87
CA LEU A 50 5.01 -7.13 -1.02
C LEU A 50 3.53 -7.40 -0.66
N ALA A 51 2.75 -6.34 -0.40
CA ALA A 51 1.31 -6.45 -0.14
C ALA A 51 0.55 -7.00 -1.36
N LEU A 52 0.95 -6.58 -2.57
CA LEU A 52 0.37 -7.09 -3.82
C LEU A 52 0.79 -8.54 -4.08
N ALA A 53 2.09 -8.87 -3.87
CA ALA A 53 2.62 -10.23 -3.96
C ALA A 53 1.91 -11.20 -3.00
N LEU A 54 1.62 -10.76 -1.76
CA LEU A 54 0.81 -11.53 -0.81
C LEU A 54 -0.55 -11.87 -1.41
N CYS A 55 -1.24 -10.90 -2.02
CA CYS A 55 -2.57 -11.15 -2.59
C CYS A 55 -2.51 -12.08 -3.82
N LEU A 56 -1.48 -11.97 -4.66
CA LEU A 56 -1.24 -12.93 -5.73
C LEU A 56 -1.07 -14.35 -5.18
N TYR A 57 -0.21 -14.50 -4.18
CA TYR A 57 0.03 -15.79 -3.52
C TYR A 57 -1.26 -16.37 -2.92
N LEU A 58 -2.03 -15.56 -2.18
CA LEU A 58 -3.28 -16.01 -1.56
C LEU A 58 -4.27 -16.52 -2.61
N ARG A 59 -4.41 -15.83 -3.74
CA ARG A 59 -5.26 -16.26 -4.84
C ARG A 59 -4.82 -17.58 -5.43
N ASP A 60 -3.54 -17.71 -5.76
CA ASP A 60 -2.99 -18.87 -6.46
C ASP A 60 -3.07 -20.15 -5.61
N HIS A 61 -3.10 -19.96 -4.28
CA HIS A 61 -3.23 -21.05 -3.31
C HIS A 61 -4.67 -21.23 -2.80
N GLY A 62 -5.67 -20.58 -3.41
CA GLY A 62 -7.07 -20.68 -2.98
C GLY A 62 -7.34 -20.19 -1.56
N LEU A 63 -6.48 -19.31 -1.04
CA LEU A 63 -6.62 -18.73 0.29
C LEU A 63 -7.50 -17.46 0.25
N PRO A 64 -8.21 -17.17 1.35
CA PRO A 64 -9.12 -16.02 1.36
C PRO A 64 -8.38 -14.69 1.24
N GLN A 65 -8.93 -13.81 0.38
CA GLN A 65 -8.40 -12.48 0.13
C GLN A 65 -8.79 -11.48 1.22
N PRO A 66 -7.95 -10.45 1.52
CA PRO A 66 -8.33 -9.35 2.40
C PRO A 66 -9.46 -8.51 1.80
N ALA A 67 -10.07 -7.62 2.60
CA ALA A 67 -11.13 -6.72 2.17
C ALA A 67 -10.67 -5.71 1.11
N GLY A 68 -9.40 -5.35 1.12
CA GLY A 68 -8.82 -4.39 0.18
C GLY A 68 -7.32 -4.21 0.40
N LEU A 69 -6.70 -3.53 -0.56
CA LEU A 69 -5.29 -3.12 -0.56
C LEU A 69 -5.18 -1.60 -0.56
N VAL A 70 -4.22 -1.06 0.19
CA VAL A 70 -3.77 0.33 0.10
C VAL A 70 -2.29 0.32 -0.26
N LEU A 71 -1.97 0.85 -1.42
CA LEU A 71 -0.63 0.82 -2.01
C LEU A 71 -0.14 2.26 -2.19
N MET A 72 0.87 2.65 -1.41
CA MET A 72 1.45 3.99 -1.45
C MET A 72 2.80 3.91 -2.17
N SER A 73 2.92 4.55 -3.34
CA SER A 73 4.16 4.51 -4.14
C SER A 73 4.71 3.08 -4.28
N PRO A 74 3.91 2.08 -4.71
CA PRO A 74 4.34 0.69 -4.66
C PRO A 74 5.53 0.43 -5.58
N TRP A 75 6.55 -0.27 -5.08
CA TRP A 75 7.60 -0.83 -5.92
C TRP A 75 7.17 -2.22 -6.37
N ALA A 76 6.69 -2.32 -7.60
CA ALA A 76 6.04 -3.51 -8.13
C ALA A 76 6.73 -4.11 -9.37
N ASP A 77 7.77 -3.46 -9.88
CA ASP A 77 8.63 -3.91 -10.97
C ASP A 77 10.13 -3.79 -10.61
N LEU A 78 10.75 -4.90 -10.25
CA LEU A 78 12.18 -4.95 -9.92
C LEU A 78 13.07 -5.02 -11.17
N THR A 79 12.48 -5.02 -12.37
CA THR A 79 13.24 -4.88 -13.63
C THR A 79 13.55 -3.42 -13.97
N CYS A 80 12.91 -2.46 -13.27
CA CYS A 80 13.03 -1.03 -13.53
C CYS A 80 12.69 -0.67 -15.00
N GLY A 81 11.71 -1.37 -15.58
CA GLY A 81 11.38 -1.28 -17.00
C GLY A 81 10.43 -0.14 -17.37
N GLY A 82 9.85 0.56 -16.38
CA GLY A 82 8.87 1.61 -16.64
C GLY A 82 9.49 2.93 -17.07
N ASP A 83 8.76 3.71 -17.88
CA ASP A 83 9.26 4.98 -18.45
C ASP A 83 9.64 6.02 -17.37
N SER A 84 8.99 6.00 -16.19
CA SER A 84 9.27 6.96 -15.13
C SER A 84 10.65 6.81 -14.50
N TYR A 85 11.28 5.65 -14.64
CA TYR A 85 12.66 5.44 -14.20
C TYR A 85 13.64 6.33 -14.98
N GLU A 86 13.31 6.70 -16.21
CA GLU A 86 14.12 7.61 -17.02
C GLU A 86 13.64 9.06 -16.92
N PHE A 87 12.34 9.36 -17.11
CA PHE A 87 11.90 10.75 -17.13
C PHE A 87 11.86 11.43 -15.77
N ASN A 88 11.72 10.67 -14.67
CA ASN A 88 11.83 11.18 -13.30
C ASN A 88 13.23 11.00 -12.69
N PHE A 89 14.19 10.50 -13.44
CA PHE A 89 15.54 10.28 -12.94
C PHE A 89 16.21 11.51 -12.32
N GLU A 90 15.94 12.70 -12.86
CA GLU A 90 16.45 13.96 -12.31
C GLU A 90 15.47 14.63 -11.32
N ASN A 91 14.20 14.25 -11.35
CA ASN A 91 13.15 14.88 -10.56
C ASN A 91 12.89 14.19 -9.22
N ASP A 92 13.18 12.89 -9.12
CA ASP A 92 12.96 12.13 -7.88
C ASP A 92 14.03 12.51 -6.83
N PRO A 93 13.64 13.14 -5.72
CA PRO A 93 14.59 13.60 -4.72
C PRO A 93 15.18 12.47 -3.86
N LEU A 94 14.61 11.24 -3.93
CA LEU A 94 15.04 10.12 -3.10
C LEU A 94 15.88 9.11 -3.88
N PHE A 95 15.45 8.76 -5.08
CA PHE A 95 16.07 7.69 -5.88
C PHE A 95 16.73 8.18 -7.15
N GLY A 96 16.48 9.42 -7.54
CA GLY A 96 17.02 9.99 -8.76
C GLY A 96 18.51 10.34 -8.69
N ASN A 97 19.05 10.75 -9.82
CA ASN A 97 20.44 11.22 -10.00
C ASN A 97 21.53 10.18 -9.67
N SER A 98 21.20 8.90 -9.48
CA SER A 98 22.19 7.85 -9.23
C SER A 98 21.80 6.51 -9.83
N ARG A 99 22.63 5.98 -10.72
CA ARG A 99 22.51 4.60 -11.21
C ARG A 99 22.94 3.56 -10.15
N GLU A 100 23.47 4.01 -9.02
CA GLU A 100 23.74 3.17 -7.85
C GLU A 100 22.53 3.08 -6.91
N SER A 101 21.41 3.69 -7.30
CA SER A 101 20.15 3.61 -6.55
C SER A 101 19.80 2.14 -6.27
N MET A 102 19.28 1.88 -5.09
CA MET A 102 18.79 0.57 -4.68
C MET A 102 17.72 0.00 -5.63
N LEU A 103 17.05 0.86 -6.39
CA LEU A 103 16.07 0.43 -7.40
C LEU A 103 16.72 -0.39 -8.51
N TYR A 104 17.94 0.00 -8.96
CA TYR A 104 18.65 -0.72 -10.01
C TYR A 104 19.49 -1.91 -9.49
N ASN A 105 19.81 -1.92 -8.19
CA ASN A 105 20.76 -2.86 -7.59
C ASN A 105 20.18 -3.56 -6.36
N SER A 106 18.93 -4.00 -6.43
CA SER A 106 18.25 -4.59 -5.29
C SER A 106 18.83 -5.94 -4.88
N ALA A 107 19.38 -6.02 -3.67
CA ALA A 107 19.83 -7.27 -3.07
C ALA A 107 18.67 -8.25 -2.78
N TYR A 108 17.42 -7.79 -2.80
CA TYR A 108 16.24 -8.64 -2.61
C TYR A 108 16.07 -9.68 -3.71
N ILE A 109 16.48 -9.38 -4.94
CA ILE A 109 16.36 -10.28 -6.10
C ILE A 109 17.16 -11.58 -5.86
N GLY A 110 18.36 -11.49 -5.28
CA GLY A 110 19.21 -12.66 -5.04
C GLY A 110 19.54 -13.39 -6.33
N GLN A 111 19.17 -14.67 -6.41
CA GLN A 111 19.38 -15.54 -7.57
C GLN A 111 18.10 -15.74 -8.41
N ALA A 112 16.99 -15.07 -8.07
CA ALA A 112 15.70 -15.26 -8.72
C ALA A 112 15.60 -14.43 -10.01
N ASP A 113 14.60 -14.78 -10.85
CA ASP A 113 14.24 -13.96 -12.00
C ASP A 113 13.51 -12.70 -11.50
N PRO A 114 13.98 -11.49 -11.80
CA PRO A 114 13.27 -10.26 -11.41
C PRO A 114 11.85 -10.14 -11.99
N ARG A 115 11.48 -10.95 -12.97
CA ARG A 115 10.12 -11.04 -13.53
C ARG A 115 9.20 -12.02 -12.79
N GLU A 116 9.70 -12.70 -11.76
CA GLU A 116 8.87 -13.57 -10.94
C GLU A 116 7.68 -12.78 -10.35
N PRO A 117 6.40 -13.18 -10.60
CA PRO A 117 5.23 -12.42 -10.19
C PRO A 117 5.10 -12.16 -8.69
N TYR A 118 5.69 -13.01 -7.85
CA TYR A 118 5.69 -12.78 -6.40
C TYR A 118 6.82 -11.83 -5.95
N MET A 119 7.72 -11.49 -6.85
CA MET A 119 8.77 -10.51 -6.65
C MET A 119 8.43 -9.18 -7.32
N SER A 120 8.02 -9.24 -8.57
CA SER A 120 7.56 -8.10 -9.39
C SER A 120 6.09 -8.28 -9.78
N PRO A 121 5.17 -7.88 -8.91
CA PRO A 121 3.74 -8.14 -9.07
C PRO A 121 3.11 -7.62 -10.35
N VAL A 122 3.69 -6.66 -11.05
CA VAL A 122 3.21 -6.17 -12.35
C VAL A 122 3.10 -7.29 -13.38
N PHE A 123 3.92 -8.34 -13.29
CA PHE A 123 3.90 -9.49 -14.19
C PHE A 123 2.87 -10.57 -13.77
N GLY A 124 2.15 -10.36 -12.68
CA GLY A 124 1.15 -11.30 -12.18
C GLY A 124 -0.21 -11.21 -12.87
N ASP A 125 -1.04 -12.22 -12.66
CA ASP A 125 -2.45 -12.19 -13.06
C ASP A 125 -3.28 -11.51 -11.96
N PHE A 126 -3.97 -10.42 -12.27
CA PHE A 126 -4.74 -9.65 -11.30
C PHE A 126 -6.18 -10.14 -11.09
N ARG A 127 -6.64 -11.13 -11.86
CA ARG A 127 -8.00 -11.67 -11.71
C ARG A 127 -8.23 -12.21 -10.29
N GLY A 128 -9.32 -11.78 -9.67
CA GLY A 128 -9.70 -12.24 -8.32
C GLY A 128 -8.98 -11.52 -7.17
N LEU A 129 -8.12 -10.53 -7.44
CA LEU A 129 -7.54 -9.70 -6.40
C LEU A 129 -8.57 -8.78 -5.75
N PRO A 130 -8.34 -8.34 -4.49
CA PRO A 130 -9.27 -7.48 -3.78
C PRO A 130 -9.31 -6.06 -4.36
N PRO A 131 -10.33 -5.25 -4.02
CA PRO A 131 -10.34 -3.83 -4.34
C PRO A 131 -9.07 -3.14 -3.85
N MET A 132 -8.55 -2.16 -4.61
CA MET A 132 -7.31 -1.48 -4.25
C MET A 132 -7.38 0.04 -4.44
N LEU A 133 -6.70 0.73 -3.53
CA LEU A 133 -6.35 2.13 -3.63
C LEU A 133 -4.86 2.23 -3.89
N LEU A 134 -4.47 2.95 -4.95
CA LEU A 134 -3.09 3.27 -5.27
C LEU A 134 -2.89 4.78 -5.16
N GLN A 135 -1.77 5.18 -4.60
CA GLN A 135 -1.36 6.58 -4.52
C GLN A 135 0.10 6.70 -4.91
N ALA A 136 0.44 7.67 -5.74
CA ALA A 136 1.81 7.94 -6.19
C ALA A 136 2.02 9.45 -6.33
N GLY A 137 3.27 9.88 -6.21
CA GLY A 137 3.71 11.23 -6.58
C GLY A 137 4.03 11.32 -8.07
N SER A 138 3.86 12.51 -8.67
CA SER A 138 4.23 12.69 -10.07
C SER A 138 5.75 12.77 -10.28
N HIS A 139 6.51 13.07 -9.23
CA HIS A 139 7.98 13.22 -9.26
C HIS A 139 8.71 12.03 -8.63
N GLU A 140 8.19 10.81 -8.81
CA GLU A 140 8.88 9.60 -8.34
C GLU A 140 9.19 8.63 -9.48
N MET A 141 10.33 7.95 -9.39
CA MET A 141 10.76 6.94 -10.38
C MET A 141 9.81 5.75 -10.42
N LEU A 142 9.11 5.44 -9.33
CA LEU A 142 8.15 4.33 -9.21
C LEU A 142 6.73 4.69 -9.73
N LEU A 143 6.53 5.86 -10.36
CA LEU A 143 5.22 6.24 -10.89
C LEU A 143 4.70 5.23 -11.92
N SER A 144 5.56 4.73 -12.81
CA SER A 144 5.18 3.72 -13.82
C SER A 144 4.66 2.44 -13.18
N ASP A 145 5.28 1.99 -12.08
CA ASP A 145 4.83 0.80 -11.34
C ASP A 145 3.39 0.95 -10.86
N ALA A 146 3.09 2.08 -10.22
CA ALA A 146 1.74 2.37 -9.73
C ALA A 146 0.71 2.44 -10.87
N LEU A 147 1.07 3.05 -12.00
CA LEU A 147 0.22 3.17 -13.18
C LEU A 147 -0.03 1.80 -13.83
N GLU A 148 1.00 0.97 -13.94
CA GLU A 148 0.91 -0.36 -14.53
C GLU A 148 0.09 -1.30 -13.66
N VAL A 149 0.30 -1.30 -12.34
CA VAL A 149 -0.54 -2.03 -11.39
C VAL A 149 -2.01 -1.62 -11.53
N ALA A 150 -2.31 -0.31 -11.63
CA ALA A 150 -3.67 0.16 -11.82
C ALA A 150 -4.26 -0.26 -13.17
N GLN A 151 -3.46 -0.29 -14.22
CA GLN A 151 -3.86 -0.75 -15.55
C GLN A 151 -4.16 -2.25 -15.56
N ASN A 152 -3.29 -3.07 -14.96
CA ASN A 152 -3.46 -4.51 -14.87
C ASN A 152 -4.70 -4.86 -14.04
N ALA A 153 -4.93 -4.17 -12.92
CA ALA A 153 -6.15 -4.28 -12.13
C ALA A 153 -7.40 -3.95 -12.96
N ARG A 154 -7.36 -2.89 -13.78
CA ARG A 154 -8.45 -2.51 -14.68
C ARG A 154 -8.75 -3.60 -15.70
N LEU A 155 -7.73 -4.12 -16.36
CA LEU A 155 -7.87 -5.16 -17.38
C LEU A 155 -8.42 -6.47 -16.81
N ALA A 156 -8.06 -6.78 -15.56
CA ALA A 156 -8.55 -7.94 -14.82
C ALA A 156 -9.96 -7.73 -14.20
N GLY A 157 -10.59 -6.58 -14.37
CA GLY A 157 -11.91 -6.27 -13.79
C GLY A 157 -11.88 -6.02 -12.28
N VAL A 158 -10.72 -5.77 -11.68
CA VAL A 158 -10.56 -5.46 -10.26
C VAL A 158 -10.96 -4.00 -10.00
N LYS A 159 -11.77 -3.79 -8.95
CA LYS A 159 -12.10 -2.43 -8.50
C LYS A 159 -10.83 -1.74 -8.00
N ARG A 160 -10.46 -0.65 -8.62
CA ARG A 160 -9.30 0.14 -8.21
C ARG A 160 -9.60 1.64 -8.30
N ARG A 161 -8.85 2.38 -7.51
CA ARG A 161 -8.67 3.82 -7.62
C ARG A 161 -7.18 4.11 -7.63
N ILE A 162 -6.74 4.96 -8.53
CA ILE A 162 -5.39 5.52 -8.52
C ILE A 162 -5.46 7.03 -8.43
N SER A 163 -4.65 7.61 -7.55
CA SER A 163 -4.49 9.05 -7.39
C SER A 163 -3.01 9.39 -7.53
N VAL A 164 -2.68 10.19 -8.55
CA VAL A 164 -1.34 10.74 -8.75
C VAL A 164 -1.36 12.17 -8.22
N TYR A 165 -0.49 12.47 -7.27
CA TYR A 165 -0.39 13.77 -6.62
C TYR A 165 0.71 14.58 -7.29
N GLU A 166 0.32 15.70 -7.89
CA GLU A 166 1.21 16.56 -8.67
C GLU A 166 2.31 17.17 -7.80
N GLY A 167 3.55 17.13 -8.28
CA GLY A 167 4.72 17.65 -7.57
C GLY A 167 5.15 16.85 -6.35
N MET A 168 4.45 15.76 -6.01
CA MET A 168 4.79 14.93 -4.87
C MET A 168 5.84 13.89 -5.22
N PHE A 169 6.59 13.52 -4.20
CA PHE A 169 7.72 12.60 -4.21
C PHE A 169 7.34 11.24 -3.61
N HIS A 170 8.27 10.30 -3.65
CA HIS A 170 8.09 8.95 -3.17
C HIS A 170 7.66 8.90 -1.70
N VAL A 171 6.55 8.19 -1.43
CA VAL A 171 5.93 8.03 -0.10
C VAL A 171 5.69 9.37 0.62
N PHE A 172 5.27 10.39 -0.12
CA PHE A 172 4.97 11.74 0.42
C PHE A 172 3.93 11.70 1.55
N GLN A 173 3.12 10.66 1.64
CA GLN A 173 2.14 10.44 2.71
C GLN A 173 2.76 10.46 4.10
N MET A 174 4.05 10.10 4.23
CA MET A 174 4.78 10.15 5.50
C MET A 174 5.09 11.58 5.97
N SER A 175 4.91 12.57 5.10
CA SER A 175 5.05 13.98 5.48
C SER A 175 3.96 14.47 6.43
N MET A 176 2.91 13.66 6.65
CA MET A 176 1.82 13.93 7.60
C MET A 176 1.23 15.34 7.41
N ASP A 177 1.30 16.18 8.43
CA ASP A 177 0.76 17.55 8.42
C ASP A 177 1.67 18.58 7.75
N LEU A 178 2.86 18.20 7.28
CA LEU A 178 3.81 19.13 6.67
C LEU A 178 3.38 19.56 5.26
N VAL A 179 2.67 18.70 4.53
CA VAL A 179 2.14 19.03 3.20
C VAL A 179 0.65 18.71 3.11
N PRO A 180 -0.14 19.59 2.46
CA PRO A 180 -1.59 19.39 2.32
C PRO A 180 -1.95 18.09 1.60
N GLU A 181 -1.19 17.71 0.57
CA GLU A 181 -1.37 16.51 -0.25
C GLU A 181 -1.31 15.23 0.58
N SER A 182 -0.47 15.21 1.61
CA SER A 182 -0.39 14.08 2.54
C SER A 182 -1.70 13.89 3.32
N ARG A 183 -2.31 14.98 3.79
CA ARG A 183 -3.63 14.92 4.46
C ARG A 183 -4.72 14.42 3.52
N GLU A 184 -4.75 14.95 2.29
CA GLU A 184 -5.71 14.51 1.27
C GLU A 184 -5.58 13.02 0.96
N ALA A 185 -4.34 12.53 0.88
CA ALA A 185 -4.04 11.12 0.67
C ALA A 185 -4.55 10.25 1.83
N TRP A 186 -4.33 10.66 3.08
CA TRP A 186 -4.86 9.94 4.24
C TRP A 186 -6.38 10.01 4.35
N ASP A 187 -7.01 11.12 3.98
CA ASP A 187 -8.47 11.23 3.88
C ASP A 187 -9.03 10.29 2.81
N GLU A 188 -8.30 10.11 1.71
CA GLU A 188 -8.67 9.16 0.66
C GLU A 188 -8.57 7.71 1.17
N VAL A 189 -7.50 7.35 1.91
CA VAL A 189 -7.37 6.06 2.59
C VAL A 189 -8.56 5.83 3.53
N ALA A 190 -8.92 6.82 4.35
CA ALA A 190 -10.06 6.70 5.26
C ALA A 190 -11.38 6.46 4.51
N ARG A 191 -11.61 7.15 3.39
CA ARG A 191 -12.78 6.92 2.52
C ARG A 191 -12.77 5.52 1.90
N PHE A 192 -11.62 5.05 1.43
CA PHE A 192 -11.48 3.71 0.88
C PHE A 192 -11.79 2.63 1.94
N MET A 193 -11.26 2.77 3.14
CA MET A 193 -11.53 1.87 4.27
C MET A 193 -13.04 1.80 4.58
N GLN A 194 -13.75 2.93 4.55
CA GLN A 194 -15.21 2.96 4.74
C GLN A 194 -15.94 2.16 3.66
N ILE A 195 -15.49 2.26 2.41
CA ILE A 195 -16.09 1.54 1.27
C ILE A 195 -15.90 0.04 1.41
N VAL A 196 -14.67 -0.43 1.66
CA VAL A 196 -14.36 -1.86 1.69
C VAL A 196 -14.93 -2.56 2.93
N TYR A 197 -15.03 -1.86 4.05
CA TYR A 197 -15.68 -2.37 5.24
C TYR A 197 -17.21 -2.23 5.21
N LYS A 198 -17.79 -1.62 4.15
CA LYS A 198 -19.23 -1.33 4.07
C LYS A 198 -19.76 -0.60 5.32
N ILE A 199 -18.94 0.28 5.86
CA ILE A 199 -19.37 1.13 6.97
C ILE A 199 -20.36 2.15 6.42
N ASP A 200 -21.63 1.91 6.71
CA ASP A 200 -22.70 2.80 6.33
C ASP A 200 -22.48 4.17 7.00
N ARG A 201 -22.37 5.23 6.21
CA ARG A 201 -22.33 6.60 6.73
C ARG A 201 -23.74 6.98 7.21
N ARG A 202 -24.23 6.39 8.27
CA ARG A 202 -25.24 7.09 9.05
C ARG A 202 -24.51 8.31 9.63
N PRO A 203 -25.04 9.52 9.44
CA PRO A 203 -24.50 10.67 10.13
C PRO A 203 -24.50 10.29 11.61
N THR A 204 -23.34 10.22 12.22
CA THR A 204 -23.23 10.08 13.67
C THR A 204 -23.95 11.29 14.23
N GLY A 205 -25.23 11.08 14.57
CA GLY A 205 -26.05 12.07 15.22
C GLY A 205 -25.23 12.56 16.41
N GLN A 206 -25.05 13.86 16.45
CA GLN A 206 -24.32 14.62 17.43
C GLN A 206 -24.46 14.01 18.82
N ILE A 207 -23.41 13.33 19.31
CA ILE A 207 -23.25 13.17 20.73
C ILE A 207 -22.64 14.49 21.25
N VAL A 208 -23.43 15.54 21.20
CA VAL A 208 -23.19 16.74 21.99
C VAL A 208 -23.60 16.37 23.42
N LYS A 209 -22.68 15.79 24.18
CA LYS A 209 -22.84 15.77 25.64
C LYS A 209 -22.83 17.21 26.12
N LYS A 210 -24.01 17.75 26.35
CA LYS A 210 -24.17 19.00 27.11
C LYS A 210 -23.47 18.83 28.45
N VAL A 211 -22.27 19.37 28.57
CA VAL A 211 -21.59 19.53 29.85
C VAL A 211 -22.41 20.56 30.61
N LYS A 212 -23.23 20.12 31.58
CA LYS A 212 -23.92 21.01 32.52
C LYS A 212 -22.83 21.77 33.31
N ARG A 213 -22.63 23.05 33.03
CA ARG A 213 -21.86 23.95 33.90
C ARG A 213 -22.54 23.96 35.27
N ARG A 214 -21.89 23.38 36.28
CA ARG A 214 -22.24 23.60 37.70
C ARG A 214 -22.05 25.08 38.00
N LYS A 215 -23.15 25.81 38.27
CA LYS A 215 -23.09 27.12 38.87
C LYS A 215 -22.42 26.96 40.26
N ARG A 216 -21.28 27.59 40.47
CA ARG A 216 -20.74 27.83 41.81
C ARG A 216 -21.73 28.75 42.49
N GLN A 217 -22.41 28.22 43.52
CA GLN A 217 -23.12 29.05 44.47
C GLN A 217 -22.05 29.74 45.33
N GLY A 218 -22.06 31.07 45.31
CA GLY A 218 -21.29 31.86 46.25
C GLY A 218 -21.89 31.72 47.64
N THR A 219 -21.05 31.52 48.62
CA THR A 219 -21.36 31.69 50.04
C THR A 219 -20.83 33.03 50.48
N ASN A 220 -21.72 33.80 51.08
CA ASN A 220 -21.42 35.04 51.81
C ASN A 220 -20.34 34.83 52.88
#